data_34f2e508e8b79cb6c7103e27dcfd2fc4
#
_entry.id   34f2e508e8b79cb6c7103e27dcfd2fc4
#
_cell.length_a   1.000
_cell.length_b   1.000
_cell.length_c   1.000
_cell.angle_alpha   90.00
_cell.angle_beta   90.00
_cell.angle_gamma   90.00
#
_symmetry.space_group_name_H-M   'P 1'
#
loop_
_entity.id
_entity.type
_entity.pdbx_description
1 polymer ?
#
loop_
_entity_poly.entity_id
_entity_poly.type
_entity_poly.pdbx_seq_one_letter_code
_entity_poly.pdbx_strand_id
1 'polypeptide(L)'
;ISSSRRIFCSEKFRSETLEKYTHKPSGDIFDFRYAFLRGEGMVYGERQLGICRTEKLMEELIQRCSWATTDLYKEYHDNEWGKPVHDENKLFEMLILEGMQAGLSWLTILNKREAFRIAFDNFDCKKIALYDDAKIEKLMQNSRIVRNRLKIKSAITNAQQFIKIQESYGSFDSFIWSYVDGKPILNQFQTETDIPARTALSDQISKDLKKLGFKFVGSTIIYAYMQAIGIVNDHVKGCHLYANK
;
A
#
# COMPACT_ATOMS: atom_id res chain seq x y z
N ILE A 1 14.53 34.61 -16.88
CA ILE A 1 13.17 34.06 -16.93
C ILE A 1 13.12 32.93 -15.88
N SER A 2 12.70 33.29 -14.67
CA SER A 2 12.65 32.43 -13.49
C SER A 2 11.35 31.65 -13.47
N SER A 3 11.43 30.31 -13.50
CA SER A 3 10.30 29.41 -13.36
C SER A 3 10.07 29.12 -11.88
N SER A 4 9.11 29.79 -11.26
CA SER A 4 8.65 29.51 -9.90
C SER A 4 7.83 28.21 -9.88
N ARG A 5 8.38 27.15 -9.30
CA ARG A 5 7.62 25.93 -8.96
C ARG A 5 6.71 26.24 -7.77
N ARG A 6 5.40 26.25 -7.99
CA ARG A 6 4.41 26.30 -6.91
C ARG A 6 4.36 24.93 -6.24
N ILE A 7 4.71 24.87 -4.97
CA ILE A 7 4.51 23.70 -4.12
C ILE A 7 3.04 23.73 -3.65
N PHE A 8 2.23 22.79 -4.13
CA PHE A 8 0.86 22.60 -3.66
C PHE A 8 0.91 21.77 -2.37
N CYS A 9 0.66 22.42 -1.23
CA CYS A 9 0.36 21.74 0.03
C CYS A 9 -1.16 21.48 0.05
N SER A 10 -1.61 20.23 0.07
CA SER A 10 -3.03 19.90 -0.03
C SER A 10 -3.77 20.17 1.29
N GLU A 11 -4.91 20.82 1.22
CA GLU A 11 -5.78 21.21 2.37
C GLU A 11 -6.41 20.01 3.13
N LYS A 12 -6.18 18.79 2.72
CA LYS A 12 -6.87 17.60 3.23
C LYS A 12 -6.37 17.10 4.59
N PHE A 13 -5.23 17.60 5.07
CA PHE A 13 -4.61 17.16 6.34
C PHE A 13 -5.06 17.97 7.58
N ARG A 14 -6.01 18.89 7.44
CA ARG A 14 -6.31 19.91 8.48
C ARG A 14 -7.19 19.44 9.65
N SER A 15 -7.91 18.34 9.56
CA SER A 15 -8.93 18.03 10.58
C SER A 15 -8.61 16.85 11.51
N GLU A 16 -7.83 15.87 11.06
CA GLU A 16 -7.69 14.62 11.82
C GLU A 16 -6.47 14.56 12.77
N THR A 17 -5.44 15.41 12.54
CA THR A 17 -4.19 15.35 13.31
C THR A 17 -4.25 16.15 14.61
N LEU A 18 -5.11 17.17 14.72
CA LEU A 18 -5.21 18.03 15.91
C LEU A 18 -5.94 17.38 17.10
N GLU A 19 -6.85 16.45 16.89
CA GLU A 19 -7.59 15.80 17.98
C GLU A 19 -6.80 14.72 18.74
N LYS A 20 -5.74 14.17 18.15
CA LYS A 20 -4.97 13.07 18.79
C LYS A 20 -3.91 13.53 19.80
N TYR A 21 -3.60 14.81 19.86
CA TYR A 21 -2.50 15.33 20.69
C TYR A 21 -2.93 16.20 21.89
N THR A 22 -4.23 16.27 22.21
CA THR A 22 -4.74 17.12 23.31
C THR A 22 -4.73 16.47 24.69
N HIS A 23 -4.19 15.26 24.88
CA HIS A 23 -4.12 14.61 26.18
C HIS A 23 -2.70 14.18 26.56
N LYS A 24 -1.90 15.13 27.10
CA LYS A 24 -0.83 14.87 28.08
C LYS A 24 -0.75 16.01 29.09
N PRO A 25 -0.78 15.72 30.40
CA PRO A 25 -0.64 16.73 31.44
C PRO A 25 0.87 16.88 31.78
N SER A 26 1.48 17.97 31.42
CA SER A 26 2.56 18.64 32.16
C SER A 26 3.30 19.66 31.31
N GLY A 27 3.22 20.93 31.74
CA GLY A 27 4.25 21.97 31.66
C GLY A 27 4.74 22.39 30.28
N ASP A 28 4.47 23.66 29.93
CA ASP A 28 5.03 24.42 28.81
C ASP A 28 4.45 24.12 27.42
N ILE A 29 3.17 24.41 27.27
CA ILE A 29 2.58 24.65 25.95
C ILE A 29 2.52 26.15 25.74
N PHE A 30 3.34 26.67 24.79
CA PHE A 30 3.20 28.03 24.29
C PHE A 30 1.78 28.18 23.72
N ASP A 31 0.96 29.00 24.37
CA ASP A 31 -0.45 29.21 24.01
C ASP A 31 -0.55 30.06 22.73
N PHE A 32 -0.70 29.38 21.60
CA PHE A 32 -0.85 29.99 20.28
C PHE A 32 -2.10 30.88 20.12
N ARG A 33 -3.01 30.89 21.11
CA ARG A 33 -4.23 31.71 21.08
C ARG A 33 -3.97 33.17 21.40
N TYR A 34 -2.89 33.51 22.12
CA TYR A 34 -2.58 34.89 22.55
C TYR A 34 -1.95 35.74 21.47
N ALA A 35 -1.34 35.16 20.43
CA ALA A 35 -0.71 35.92 19.32
C ALA A 35 -1.73 36.53 18.33
N PHE A 36 -2.99 36.07 18.38
CA PHE A 36 -4.02 36.53 17.42
C PHE A 36 -4.68 37.86 17.78
N LEU A 37 -4.44 38.39 18.98
CA LEU A 37 -5.12 39.59 19.51
C LEU A 37 -4.28 40.88 19.47
N ARG A 38 -3.01 40.82 19.02
CA ARG A 38 -2.17 42.01 18.88
C ARG A 38 -1.78 42.28 17.43
N GLY A 39 -2.66 42.69 16.59
CA GLY A 39 -2.55 43.31 15.26
C GLY A 39 -1.17 43.62 14.63
N GLU A 40 -0.12 42.85 14.91
CA GLU A 40 1.21 43.03 14.32
C GLU A 40 1.32 42.19 13.05
N GLY A 41 1.43 42.90 11.92
CA GLY A 41 1.51 42.36 10.59
C GLY A 41 2.75 41.50 10.38
N MET A 42 2.64 40.17 10.54
CA MET A 42 3.64 39.24 10.09
C MET A 42 3.47 38.95 8.60
N VAL A 43 4.54 39.13 7.85
CA VAL A 43 4.59 38.91 6.39
C VAL A 43 4.19 37.47 6.04
N TYR A 44 3.24 37.31 5.14
CA TYR A 44 2.62 36.01 4.75
C TYR A 44 3.61 34.91 4.34
N GLY A 45 4.82 35.26 3.96
CA GLY A 45 5.89 34.36 3.56
C GLY A 45 6.54 33.56 4.70
N GLU A 46 6.69 34.16 5.89
CA GLU A 46 7.38 33.49 7.01
C GLU A 46 6.50 32.49 7.74
N ARG A 47 5.17 32.65 7.74
CA ARG A 47 4.24 31.67 8.32
C ARG A 47 4.18 30.36 7.50
N GLN A 48 4.21 30.46 6.17
CA GLN A 48 4.21 29.26 5.31
C GLN A 48 5.52 28.47 5.42
N LEU A 49 6.65 29.15 5.55
CA LEU A 49 7.96 28.52 5.77
C LEU A 49 8.06 27.87 7.16
N GLY A 50 7.47 28.45 8.19
CA GLY A 50 7.43 27.90 9.54
C GLY A 50 6.57 26.62 9.63
N ILE A 51 5.39 26.62 9.02
CA ILE A 51 4.49 25.46 9.01
C ILE A 51 5.11 24.30 8.22
N CYS A 52 5.68 24.55 7.05
CA CYS A 52 6.36 23.55 6.23
C CYS A 52 7.59 22.96 6.94
N ARG A 53 8.31 23.76 7.74
CA ARG A 53 9.47 23.30 8.52
C ARG A 53 9.08 22.44 9.72
N THR A 54 7.98 22.75 10.40
CA THR A 54 7.45 21.95 11.52
C THR A 54 6.84 20.64 11.02
N GLU A 55 6.11 20.63 9.91
CA GLU A 55 5.58 19.41 9.29
C GLU A 55 6.72 18.46 8.89
N LYS A 56 7.78 18.98 8.28
CA LYS A 56 8.96 18.18 7.90
C LYS A 56 9.70 17.63 9.12
N LEU A 57 9.85 18.40 10.19
CA LEU A 57 10.46 17.93 11.44
C LEU A 57 9.59 16.87 12.12
N MET A 58 8.26 17.01 12.10
CA MET A 58 7.34 16.00 12.63
C MET A 58 7.41 14.71 11.82
N GLU A 59 7.54 14.79 10.51
CA GLU A 59 7.68 13.63 9.63
C GLU A 59 9.01 12.87 9.85
N GLU A 60 10.09 13.60 10.14
CA GLU A 60 11.41 13.02 10.48
C GLU A 60 11.39 12.29 11.84
N LEU A 61 10.46 12.60 12.73
CA LEU A 61 10.29 11.96 14.04
C LEU A 61 9.45 10.67 13.97
N ILE A 62 8.74 10.42 12.88
CA ILE A 62 7.92 9.21 12.72
C ILE A 62 8.84 8.01 12.49
N GLN A 63 8.87 7.10 13.46
CA GLN A 63 9.63 5.86 13.33
C GLN A 63 8.84 4.85 12.48
N ARG A 64 9.43 4.40 11.38
CA ARG A 64 8.90 3.43 10.43
C ARG A 64 9.75 2.17 10.40
N CYS A 65 9.26 1.12 9.77
CA CYS A 65 10.08 -0.02 9.40
C CYS A 65 11.26 0.44 8.51
N SER A 66 12.44 -0.18 8.64
CA SER A 66 13.70 0.31 8.04
C SER A 66 13.69 0.31 6.51
N TRP A 67 12.85 -0.51 5.89
CA TRP A 67 12.69 -0.55 4.44
C TRP A 67 11.96 0.66 3.86
N ALA A 68 11.21 1.43 4.68
CA ALA A 68 10.47 2.61 4.25
C ALA A 68 11.37 3.84 4.05
N THR A 69 12.34 3.73 3.13
CA THR A 69 13.44 4.70 2.96
C THR A 69 13.13 5.84 1.99
N THR A 70 12.25 5.66 1.03
CA THR A 70 11.85 6.67 0.03
C THR A 70 10.46 7.21 0.33
N ASP A 71 10.12 8.40 -0.17
CA ASP A 71 8.79 8.98 0.03
C ASP A 71 7.67 8.05 -0.47
N LEU A 72 7.87 7.39 -1.61
CA LEU A 72 6.93 6.41 -2.15
C LEU A 72 6.79 5.18 -1.24
N TYR A 73 7.90 4.71 -0.64
CA TYR A 73 7.85 3.62 0.32
C TYR A 73 7.19 4.03 1.64
N LYS A 74 7.45 5.26 2.13
CA LYS A 74 6.81 5.80 3.33
C LYS A 74 5.30 5.91 3.13
N GLU A 75 4.87 6.44 1.98
CA GLU A 75 3.45 6.54 1.63
C GLU A 75 2.78 5.15 1.60
N TYR A 76 3.40 4.16 0.95
CA TYR A 76 2.90 2.79 0.92
C TYR A 76 2.86 2.16 2.31
N HIS A 77 3.93 2.30 3.10
CA HIS A 77 4.04 1.81 4.47
C HIS A 77 2.95 2.40 5.38
N ASP A 78 2.79 3.72 5.33
CA ASP A 78 1.89 4.42 6.26
C ASP A 78 0.42 4.25 5.88
N ASN A 79 0.10 4.08 4.60
CA ASN A 79 -1.27 4.14 4.11
C ASN A 79 -1.85 2.81 3.62
N GLU A 80 -1.01 1.81 3.28
CA GLU A 80 -1.48 0.58 2.65
C GLU A 80 -0.99 -0.69 3.36
N TRP A 81 0.31 -0.85 3.55
CA TRP A 81 0.90 -2.09 4.03
C TRP A 81 0.41 -2.46 5.44
N GLY A 82 -0.01 -3.71 5.63
CA GLY A 82 -0.55 -4.20 6.89
C GLY A 82 -1.96 -3.70 7.25
N LYS A 83 -2.62 -2.94 6.36
CA LYS A 83 -3.99 -2.46 6.58
C LYS A 83 -5.01 -3.36 5.87
N PRO A 84 -6.11 -3.77 6.56
CA PRO A 84 -7.15 -4.60 5.98
C PRO A 84 -7.77 -4.00 4.72
N VAL A 85 -7.80 -4.79 3.65
CA VAL A 85 -8.38 -4.45 2.35
C VAL A 85 -9.54 -5.41 2.06
N HIS A 86 -10.73 -4.83 1.78
CA HIS A 86 -11.96 -5.55 1.44
C HIS A 86 -12.53 -5.13 0.08
N ASP A 87 -11.88 -4.20 -0.62
CA ASP A 87 -12.26 -3.79 -1.97
C ASP A 87 -11.77 -4.80 -3.00
N GLU A 88 -12.70 -5.39 -3.77
CA GLU A 88 -12.43 -6.44 -4.76
C GLU A 88 -11.39 -6.02 -5.80
N ASN A 89 -11.47 -4.78 -6.29
CA ASN A 89 -10.54 -4.29 -7.30
C ASN A 89 -9.13 -4.13 -6.73
N LYS A 90 -9.04 -3.63 -5.49
CA LYS A 90 -7.77 -3.50 -4.78
C LYS A 90 -7.15 -4.86 -4.44
N LEU A 91 -7.96 -5.82 -4.01
CA LEU A 91 -7.52 -7.20 -3.77
C LEU A 91 -6.93 -7.81 -5.05
N PHE A 92 -7.59 -7.62 -6.19
CA PHE A 92 -7.09 -8.10 -7.48
C PHE A 92 -5.84 -7.32 -7.93
N GLU A 93 -5.82 -5.98 -7.81
CA GLU A 93 -4.64 -5.15 -8.09
C GLU A 93 -3.41 -5.68 -7.36
N MET A 94 -3.52 -5.87 -6.03
CA MET A 94 -2.38 -6.31 -5.22
C MET A 94 -1.94 -7.72 -5.58
N LEU A 95 -2.86 -8.65 -5.84
CA LEU A 95 -2.53 -10.02 -6.27
C LEU A 95 -1.71 -10.03 -7.57
N ILE A 96 -2.09 -9.21 -8.54
CA ILE A 96 -1.37 -9.10 -9.81
C ILE A 96 -0.01 -8.42 -9.62
N LEU A 97 0.06 -7.33 -8.85
CA LEU A 97 1.31 -6.60 -8.62
C LEU A 97 2.35 -7.43 -7.87
N GLU A 98 1.95 -8.22 -6.89
CA GLU A 98 2.84 -9.16 -6.18
C GLU A 98 3.36 -10.26 -7.13
N GLY A 99 2.52 -10.76 -8.02
CA GLY A 99 2.98 -11.66 -9.09
C GLY A 99 3.95 -10.98 -10.06
N MET A 100 3.73 -9.71 -10.39
CA MET A 100 4.65 -8.92 -11.23
C MET A 100 5.99 -8.63 -10.54
N GLN A 101 6.04 -8.62 -9.21
CA GLN A 101 7.27 -8.41 -8.44
C GLN A 101 8.24 -9.58 -8.55
N ALA A 102 7.81 -10.81 -8.79
CA ALA A 102 8.69 -11.98 -8.78
C ALA A 102 10.03 -11.73 -9.51
N GLY A 103 11.16 -11.79 -8.75
CA GLY A 103 12.50 -11.48 -9.24
C GLY A 103 12.83 -9.99 -9.39
N LEU A 104 12.01 -9.09 -8.86
CA LEU A 104 12.20 -7.63 -8.86
C LEU A 104 12.05 -7.07 -7.45
N SER A 105 12.46 -5.82 -7.23
CA SER A 105 12.16 -5.11 -5.98
C SER A 105 10.72 -4.57 -5.98
N TRP A 106 10.12 -4.50 -4.78
CA TRP A 106 8.79 -3.89 -4.62
C TRP A 106 8.79 -2.41 -5.04
N LEU A 107 9.87 -1.68 -4.77
CA LEU A 107 10.01 -0.29 -5.24
C LEU A 107 9.89 -0.16 -6.76
N THR A 108 10.42 -1.14 -7.50
CA THR A 108 10.28 -1.18 -8.96
C THR A 108 8.80 -1.29 -9.36
N ILE A 109 8.01 -2.08 -8.65
CA ILE A 109 6.58 -2.25 -8.90
C ILE A 109 5.80 -0.99 -8.51
N LEU A 110 6.07 -0.41 -7.33
CA LEU A 110 5.44 0.83 -6.89
C LEU A 110 5.68 2.00 -7.86
N ASN A 111 6.92 2.17 -8.33
CA ASN A 111 7.25 3.19 -9.33
C ASN A 111 6.51 3.00 -10.67
N LYS A 112 6.09 1.78 -10.98
CA LYS A 112 5.36 1.43 -12.21
C LYS A 112 3.85 1.29 -12.01
N ARG A 113 3.37 1.40 -10.77
CA ARG A 113 1.99 1.05 -10.39
C ARG A 113 0.95 1.83 -11.19
N GLU A 114 1.13 3.14 -11.34
CA GLU A 114 0.20 3.96 -12.13
C GLU A 114 0.22 3.57 -13.61
N ALA A 115 1.39 3.24 -14.15
CA ALA A 115 1.49 2.74 -15.52
C ALA A 115 0.83 1.36 -15.67
N PHE A 116 0.88 0.51 -14.65
CA PHE A 116 0.14 -0.74 -14.62
C PHE A 116 -1.38 -0.50 -14.58
N ARG A 117 -1.88 0.41 -13.76
CA ARG A 117 -3.30 0.77 -13.71
C ARG A 117 -3.82 1.18 -15.08
N ILE A 118 -3.12 2.09 -15.76
CA ILE A 118 -3.47 2.53 -17.10
C ILE A 118 -3.43 1.36 -18.11
N ALA A 119 -2.38 0.52 -18.06
CA ALA A 119 -2.16 -0.55 -19.02
C ALA A 119 -3.15 -1.72 -18.85
N PHE A 120 -3.54 -2.01 -17.61
CA PHE A 120 -4.43 -3.11 -17.21
C PHE A 120 -5.85 -2.65 -16.88
N ASP A 121 -6.32 -1.56 -17.51
CA ASP A 121 -7.70 -1.07 -17.40
C ASP A 121 -8.16 -0.93 -15.93
N ASN A 122 -7.32 -0.30 -15.08
CA ASN A 122 -7.47 -0.11 -13.63
C ASN A 122 -7.71 -1.42 -12.86
N PHE A 123 -7.11 -2.50 -13.31
CA PHE A 123 -7.26 -3.85 -12.74
C PHE A 123 -8.71 -4.35 -12.69
N ASP A 124 -9.55 -3.91 -13.61
CA ASP A 124 -10.88 -4.47 -13.83
C ASP A 124 -10.72 -5.93 -14.29
N CYS A 125 -10.97 -6.89 -13.39
CA CYS A 125 -10.77 -8.30 -13.66
C CYS A 125 -11.65 -8.80 -14.83
N LYS A 126 -12.85 -8.24 -15.02
CA LYS A 126 -13.75 -8.60 -16.13
C LYS A 126 -13.16 -8.20 -17.48
N LYS A 127 -12.54 -7.02 -17.57
CA LYS A 127 -11.85 -6.59 -18.79
C LYS A 127 -10.58 -7.38 -19.05
N ILE A 128 -9.76 -7.61 -18.01
CA ILE A 128 -8.50 -8.32 -18.12
C ILE A 128 -8.73 -9.79 -18.54
N ALA A 129 -9.78 -10.44 -18.03
CA ALA A 129 -10.15 -11.82 -18.40
C ALA A 129 -10.43 -11.99 -19.90
N LEU A 130 -10.75 -10.91 -20.63
CA LEU A 130 -11.07 -10.87 -22.05
C LEU A 130 -9.90 -10.44 -22.94
N TYR A 131 -8.70 -10.19 -22.38
CA TYR A 131 -7.56 -9.79 -23.20
C TYR A 131 -7.14 -10.87 -24.17
N ASP A 132 -6.98 -10.47 -25.42
CA ASP A 132 -6.52 -11.28 -26.52
C ASP A 132 -5.01 -11.18 -26.78
N ASP A 133 -4.52 -11.91 -27.76
CA ASP A 133 -3.10 -11.86 -28.14
C ASP A 133 -2.69 -10.46 -28.64
N ALA A 134 -3.56 -9.69 -29.28
CA ALA A 134 -3.26 -8.33 -29.72
C ALA A 134 -3.02 -7.40 -28.52
N LYS A 135 -3.84 -7.51 -27.47
CA LYS A 135 -3.64 -6.75 -26.22
C LYS A 135 -2.35 -7.19 -25.52
N ILE A 136 -2.01 -8.50 -25.51
CA ILE A 136 -0.74 -9.00 -24.96
C ILE A 136 0.46 -8.37 -25.68
N GLU A 137 0.46 -8.35 -27.03
CA GLU A 137 1.52 -7.72 -27.80
C GLU A 137 1.66 -6.23 -27.50
N LYS A 138 0.55 -5.52 -27.40
CA LYS A 138 0.55 -4.10 -27.00
C LYS A 138 1.17 -3.91 -25.61
N LEU A 139 0.85 -4.77 -24.64
CA LEU A 139 1.44 -4.73 -23.31
C LEU A 139 2.93 -5.03 -23.33
N MET A 140 3.39 -5.98 -24.16
CA MET A 140 4.80 -6.31 -24.35
C MET A 140 5.63 -5.16 -24.94
N GLN A 141 5.01 -4.24 -25.68
CA GLN A 141 5.66 -3.04 -26.21
C GLN A 141 5.69 -1.88 -25.21
N ASN A 142 4.93 -1.93 -24.13
CA ASN A 142 4.84 -0.86 -23.14
C ASN A 142 6.04 -0.89 -22.16
N SER A 143 7.05 -0.02 -22.38
CA SER A 143 8.24 0.08 -21.52
C SER A 143 7.97 0.57 -20.10
N ARG A 144 6.79 1.15 -19.85
CA ARG A 144 6.41 1.67 -18.53
C ARG A 144 6.00 0.58 -17.54
N ILE A 145 5.68 -0.65 -18.02
CA ILE A 145 5.36 -1.81 -17.19
C ILE A 145 6.48 -2.87 -17.24
N VAL A 146 6.33 -3.95 -16.47
CA VAL A 146 7.19 -5.14 -16.56
C VAL A 146 6.83 -5.94 -17.80
N ARG A 147 7.72 -5.94 -18.80
CA ARG A 147 7.52 -6.64 -20.08
C ARG A 147 7.92 -8.12 -19.98
N ASN A 148 7.06 -8.91 -19.38
CA ASN A 148 7.22 -10.36 -19.28
C ASN A 148 5.93 -11.04 -19.73
N ARG A 149 6.00 -11.76 -20.86
CA ARG A 149 4.83 -12.41 -21.48
C ARG A 149 4.15 -13.41 -20.56
N LEU A 150 4.91 -14.20 -19.80
CA LEU A 150 4.34 -15.17 -18.86
C LEU A 150 3.56 -14.47 -17.73
N LYS A 151 4.10 -13.38 -17.18
CA LYS A 151 3.43 -12.58 -16.15
C LYS A 151 2.17 -11.89 -16.69
N ILE A 152 2.22 -11.37 -17.94
CA ILE A 152 1.04 -10.76 -18.58
C ILE A 152 -0.04 -11.81 -18.81
N LYS A 153 0.31 -12.99 -19.35
CA LYS A 153 -0.65 -14.09 -19.52
C LYS A 153 -1.19 -14.60 -18.19
N SER A 154 -0.37 -14.60 -17.13
CA SER A 154 -0.84 -14.98 -15.80
C SER A 154 -1.89 -14.02 -15.25
N ALA A 155 -1.80 -12.72 -15.53
CA ALA A 155 -2.81 -11.76 -15.11
C ALA A 155 -4.18 -12.07 -15.72
N ILE A 156 -4.21 -12.49 -16.98
CA ILE A 156 -5.45 -12.90 -17.67
C ILE A 156 -6.03 -14.18 -17.02
N THR A 157 -5.17 -15.20 -16.84
CA THR A 157 -5.60 -16.44 -16.18
C THR A 157 -6.12 -16.16 -14.76
N ASN A 158 -5.41 -15.32 -13.99
CA ASN A 158 -5.80 -14.99 -12.63
C ASN A 158 -7.12 -14.21 -12.62
N ALA A 159 -7.37 -13.32 -13.56
CA ALA A 159 -8.64 -12.61 -13.70
C ALA A 159 -9.81 -13.57 -13.92
N GLN A 160 -9.63 -14.56 -14.81
CA GLN A 160 -10.64 -15.60 -15.06
C GLN A 160 -10.92 -16.44 -13.80
N GLN A 161 -9.89 -16.82 -13.04
CA GLN A 161 -10.09 -17.57 -11.81
C GLN A 161 -10.68 -16.71 -10.68
N PHE A 162 -10.31 -15.42 -10.62
CA PHE A 162 -10.86 -14.46 -9.66
C PHE A 162 -12.38 -14.34 -9.83
N ILE A 163 -12.87 -14.21 -11.07
CA ILE A 163 -14.30 -14.16 -11.39
C ILE A 163 -15.00 -15.46 -10.95
N LYS A 164 -14.41 -16.63 -11.19
CA LYS A 164 -14.98 -17.92 -10.74
C LYS A 164 -15.08 -18.02 -9.22
N ILE A 165 -14.12 -17.45 -8.48
CA ILE A 165 -14.20 -17.36 -7.02
C ILE A 165 -15.36 -16.45 -6.62
N GLN A 166 -15.51 -15.29 -7.25
CA GLN A 166 -16.65 -14.38 -6.97
C GLN A 166 -17.99 -15.09 -7.19
N GLU A 167 -18.11 -15.87 -8.26
CA GLU A 167 -19.32 -16.66 -8.56
C GLU A 167 -19.58 -17.78 -7.53
N SER A 168 -18.52 -18.42 -7.03
CA SER A 168 -18.64 -19.60 -6.15
C SER A 168 -18.76 -19.24 -4.67
N TYR A 169 -18.12 -18.14 -4.24
CA TYR A 169 -18.01 -17.73 -2.83
C TYR A 169 -18.73 -16.39 -2.54
N GLY A 170 -19.39 -15.79 -3.54
CA GLY A 170 -20.02 -14.48 -3.45
C GLY A 170 -19.06 -13.31 -3.66
N SER A 171 -17.81 -13.42 -3.19
CA SER A 171 -16.75 -12.44 -3.42
C SER A 171 -15.36 -13.08 -3.24
N PHE A 172 -14.34 -12.47 -3.81
CA PHE A 172 -12.96 -12.86 -3.51
C PHE A 172 -12.57 -12.43 -2.09
N ASP A 173 -13.11 -11.32 -1.61
CA ASP A 173 -12.98 -10.87 -0.23
C ASP A 173 -13.42 -11.96 0.76
N SER A 174 -14.64 -12.47 0.62
CA SER A 174 -15.14 -13.57 1.47
C SER A 174 -14.25 -14.80 1.41
N PHE A 175 -13.74 -15.17 0.22
CA PHE A 175 -12.84 -16.30 0.04
C PHE A 175 -11.51 -16.09 0.77
N ILE A 176 -10.82 -14.96 0.52
CA ILE A 176 -9.46 -14.77 1.05
C ILE A 176 -9.45 -14.49 2.56
N TRP A 177 -10.44 -13.77 3.07
CA TRP A 177 -10.55 -13.47 4.49
C TRP A 177 -11.10 -14.66 5.32
N SER A 178 -11.71 -15.67 4.68
CA SER A 178 -12.13 -16.89 5.37
C SER A 178 -10.97 -17.68 6.00
N TYR A 179 -9.76 -17.53 5.47
CA TYR A 179 -8.55 -18.19 6.02
C TYR A 179 -8.14 -17.68 7.41
N VAL A 180 -8.67 -16.53 7.82
CA VAL A 180 -8.39 -15.89 9.12
C VAL A 180 -9.66 -15.47 9.86
N ASP A 181 -10.81 -16.09 9.54
CA ASP A 181 -12.12 -15.79 10.14
C ASP A 181 -12.47 -14.29 10.11
N GLY A 182 -12.09 -13.60 9.03
CA GLY A 182 -12.32 -12.16 8.82
C GLY A 182 -11.51 -11.23 9.73
N LYS A 183 -10.49 -11.72 10.44
CA LYS A 183 -9.70 -10.93 11.40
C LYS A 183 -8.22 -10.92 11.04
N PRO A 184 -7.56 -9.76 11.00
CA PRO A 184 -6.14 -9.69 10.72
C PRO A 184 -5.31 -10.37 11.83
N ILE A 185 -4.23 -11.03 11.43
CA ILE A 185 -3.21 -11.57 12.34
C ILE A 185 -2.24 -10.43 12.67
N LEU A 186 -2.17 -10.06 13.95
CA LEU A 186 -1.24 -9.06 14.45
C LEU A 186 0.03 -9.75 14.96
N ASN A 187 1.09 -9.74 14.16
CA ASN A 187 2.37 -10.29 14.54
C ASN A 187 3.14 -9.30 15.43
N GLN A 188 4.00 -9.84 16.33
CA GLN A 188 4.77 -9.03 17.28
C GLN A 188 6.27 -9.25 17.08
N PHE A 189 6.73 -9.04 15.84
CA PHE A 189 8.15 -9.16 15.52
C PHE A 189 8.95 -8.04 16.19
N GLN A 190 10.11 -8.38 16.72
CA GLN A 190 11.00 -7.41 17.33
C GLN A 190 11.78 -6.64 16.24
N THR A 191 12.21 -7.37 15.22
CA THR A 191 13.00 -6.85 14.09
C THR A 191 12.47 -7.39 12.76
N GLU A 192 12.86 -6.77 11.66
CA GLU A 192 12.48 -7.21 10.31
C GLU A 192 13.09 -8.57 9.93
N THR A 193 14.20 -8.95 10.56
CA THR A 193 14.81 -10.27 10.36
C THR A 193 14.00 -11.41 10.96
N ASP A 194 13.06 -11.09 11.85
CA ASP A 194 12.15 -12.08 12.45
C ASP A 194 10.96 -12.40 11.52
N ILE A 195 10.71 -11.54 10.49
CA ILE A 195 9.63 -11.73 9.55
C ILE A 195 9.96 -12.89 8.62
N PRO A 196 9.16 -13.97 8.60
CA PRO A 196 9.45 -15.12 7.77
C PRO A 196 9.17 -14.82 6.29
N ALA A 197 9.88 -15.48 5.40
CA ALA A 197 9.60 -15.38 3.97
C ALA A 197 8.26 -16.05 3.57
N ARG A 198 7.72 -16.94 4.40
CA ARG A 198 6.46 -17.67 4.23
C ARG A 198 6.00 -18.28 5.55
N THR A 199 4.73 -18.63 5.64
CA THR A 199 4.13 -19.29 6.81
C THR A 199 3.31 -20.50 6.36
N ALA A 200 2.88 -21.34 7.29
CA ALA A 200 1.96 -22.47 6.99
C ALA A 200 0.66 -21.95 6.35
N LEU A 201 0.17 -20.79 6.76
CA LEU A 201 -1.02 -20.17 6.18
C LEU A 201 -0.78 -19.74 4.71
N SER A 202 0.34 -19.07 4.42
CA SER A 202 0.69 -18.70 3.04
C SER A 202 0.93 -19.94 2.16
N ASP A 203 1.48 -21.03 2.73
CA ASP A 203 1.62 -22.31 2.02
C ASP A 203 0.25 -22.89 1.65
N GLN A 204 -0.71 -22.84 2.59
CA GLN A 204 -2.08 -23.34 2.37
C GLN A 204 -2.80 -22.50 1.31
N ILE A 205 -2.82 -21.18 1.43
CA ILE A 205 -3.46 -20.27 0.45
C ILE A 205 -2.81 -20.45 -0.92
N SER A 206 -1.49 -20.50 -1.00
CA SER A 206 -0.75 -20.76 -2.26
C SER A 206 -1.16 -22.07 -2.90
N LYS A 207 -1.29 -23.14 -2.12
CA LYS A 207 -1.72 -24.47 -2.59
C LYS A 207 -3.13 -24.44 -3.16
N ASP A 208 -4.05 -23.78 -2.46
CA ASP A 208 -5.45 -23.72 -2.88
C ASP A 208 -5.64 -22.83 -4.12
N LEU A 209 -5.00 -21.67 -4.17
CA LEU A 209 -5.01 -20.83 -5.37
C LEU A 209 -4.40 -21.54 -6.59
N LYS A 210 -3.32 -22.33 -6.42
CA LYS A 210 -2.76 -23.15 -7.51
C LYS A 210 -3.73 -24.21 -8.00
N LYS A 211 -4.44 -24.88 -7.09
CA LYS A 211 -5.49 -25.86 -7.46
C LYS A 211 -6.63 -25.20 -8.25
N LEU A 212 -6.99 -23.97 -7.90
CA LEU A 212 -7.97 -23.17 -8.61
C LEU A 212 -7.44 -22.62 -9.94
N GLY A 213 -6.18 -22.86 -10.29
CA GLY A 213 -5.58 -22.51 -11.57
C GLY A 213 -4.84 -21.17 -11.60
N PHE A 214 -4.72 -20.46 -10.48
CA PHE A 214 -3.94 -19.23 -10.40
C PHE A 214 -2.46 -19.47 -10.72
N LYS A 215 -1.81 -18.45 -11.27
CA LYS A 215 -0.38 -18.42 -11.64
C LYS A 215 0.36 -17.35 -10.85
N PHE A 216 1.66 -17.50 -10.67
CA PHE A 216 2.50 -16.60 -9.89
C PHE A 216 1.97 -16.36 -8.45
N VAL A 217 1.47 -17.42 -7.83
CA VAL A 217 0.94 -17.45 -6.46
C VAL A 217 1.76 -18.40 -5.58
N GLY A 218 3.09 -18.34 -5.68
CA GLY A 218 3.99 -19.09 -4.78
C GLY A 218 3.85 -18.60 -3.33
N SER A 219 4.20 -19.46 -2.36
CA SER A 219 3.97 -19.17 -0.94
C SER A 219 4.61 -17.85 -0.46
N THR A 220 5.82 -17.53 -0.93
CA THR A 220 6.48 -16.25 -0.62
C THR A 220 5.72 -15.05 -1.22
N ILE A 221 5.22 -15.20 -2.46
CA ILE A 221 4.39 -14.16 -3.11
C ILE A 221 3.07 -13.99 -2.35
N ILE A 222 2.47 -15.11 -1.92
CA ILE A 222 1.22 -15.06 -1.14
C ILE A 222 1.45 -14.45 0.24
N TYR A 223 2.60 -14.69 0.89
CA TYR A 223 2.89 -14.03 2.16
C TYR A 223 3.02 -12.50 1.99
N ALA A 224 3.74 -12.04 0.96
CA ALA A 224 3.81 -10.63 0.61
C ALA A 224 2.41 -10.05 0.29
N TYR A 225 1.59 -10.80 -0.43
CA TYR A 225 0.20 -10.43 -0.68
C TYR A 225 -0.62 -10.29 0.61
N MET A 226 -0.46 -11.24 1.57
CA MET A 226 -1.13 -11.16 2.89
C MET A 226 -0.73 -9.90 3.66
N GLN A 227 0.54 -9.49 3.59
CA GLN A 227 1.03 -8.23 4.15
C GLN A 227 0.41 -7.02 3.43
N ALA A 228 0.39 -7.05 2.10
CA ALA A 228 -0.10 -5.95 1.27
C ALA A 228 -1.62 -5.68 1.44
N ILE A 229 -2.42 -6.72 1.74
CA ILE A 229 -3.86 -6.61 1.96
C ILE A 229 -4.25 -6.64 3.44
N GLY A 230 -3.28 -6.65 4.36
CA GLY A 230 -3.49 -6.57 5.80
C GLY A 230 -4.09 -7.81 6.45
N ILE A 231 -4.04 -8.99 5.81
CA ILE A 231 -4.33 -10.27 6.47
C ILE A 231 -3.33 -10.51 7.61
N VAL A 232 -2.09 -10.07 7.43
CA VAL A 232 -1.08 -10.00 8.49
C VAL A 232 -0.61 -8.56 8.67
N ASN A 233 -0.43 -8.12 9.91
CA ASN A 233 0.28 -6.89 10.24
C ASN A 233 1.65 -7.25 10.81
N ASP A 234 2.69 -6.95 10.04
CA ASP A 234 4.08 -7.28 10.32
C ASP A 234 4.93 -6.05 10.63
N HIS A 235 4.31 -4.93 11.00
CA HIS A 235 5.06 -3.79 11.52
C HIS A 235 5.84 -4.21 12.76
N VAL A 236 7.14 -3.92 12.76
CA VAL A 236 8.04 -4.35 13.84
C VAL A 236 8.01 -3.39 15.02
N LYS A 237 8.50 -3.84 16.17
CA LYS A 237 8.60 -3.03 17.39
C LYS A 237 9.37 -1.73 17.12
N GLY A 238 8.82 -0.61 17.59
CA GLY A 238 9.35 0.72 17.35
C GLY A 238 8.71 1.42 16.14
N CYS A 239 8.14 0.71 15.19
CA CYS A 239 7.33 1.33 14.13
C CYS A 239 6.05 1.94 14.72
N HIS A 240 5.66 3.13 14.26
CA HIS A 240 4.45 3.83 14.73
C HIS A 240 3.14 3.08 14.41
N LEU A 241 3.18 2.13 13.46
CA LEU A 241 2.05 1.25 13.10
C LEU A 241 2.13 -0.14 13.75
N TYR A 242 3.10 -0.36 14.65
CA TYR A 242 3.21 -1.60 15.39
C TYR A 242 1.93 -1.85 16.22
N ALA A 243 1.31 -2.99 16.00
CA ALA A 243 0.09 -3.36 16.72
C ALA A 243 0.43 -3.84 18.12
N ASN A 244 0.10 -3.05 19.15
CA ASN A 244 0.09 -3.52 20.52
C ASN A 244 -1.21 -4.33 20.75
N LYS A 245 -1.04 -5.58 21.24
CA LYS A 245 -2.18 -6.40 21.71
C LYS A 245 -2.70 -5.87 23.03
#